data_4fc46075c45bae97bf9de2677ba54d29
#
_entry.id   4fc46075c45bae97bf9de2677ba54d29
#
_cell.length_a   1.000
_cell.length_b   1.000
_cell.length_c   1.000
_cell.angle_alpha   90.00
_cell.angle_beta   90.00
_cell.angle_gamma   90.00
#
_symmetry.space_group_name_H-M   'P 1'
#
loop_
_entity.id
_entity.type
_entity.pdbx_description
1 polymer ?
#
loop_
_entity_poly.entity_id
_entity_poly.type
_entity_poly.pdbx_seq_one_letter_code
_entity_poly.pdbx_strand_id
1 'polypeptide(L)'
;MRTVIQISDCHLSDESSFNRLRKALNTAQNETTCDTLLLTGDLCCNPRASDYQTLLAFLNKHIQNKHVYAIAGNHDDFILMKEEFRDSSIHVVEKAEIHGRQVLFLDSSAKPLDEHHPLGSGRVDNRGVARFKRQLRHATNPIVVVHHPIIPVGSDWMKAICLENDASLLALLAKHRVQDVICGHGHDALTVTKQGVTQHMAPATAYGFDHNIDEYNRSEKIGVNKIFFEDERIKVETIWL
;
A
#
# COMPACT_ATOMS: atom_id res chain seq x y z
N MET A 1 8.25 14.50 -16.51
CA MET A 1 7.23 13.48 -16.21
C MET A 1 7.00 13.49 -14.71
N ARG A 2 5.74 13.59 -14.23
CA ARG A 2 5.44 13.57 -12.80
C ARG A 2 5.54 12.15 -12.26
N THR A 3 5.95 12.03 -11.00
CA THR A 3 6.13 10.74 -10.35
C THR A 3 5.37 10.67 -9.02
N VAL A 4 5.12 9.46 -8.58
CA VAL A 4 4.52 9.12 -7.29
C VAL A 4 5.56 8.38 -6.47
N ILE A 5 5.71 8.70 -5.19
CA ILE A 5 6.50 7.89 -4.25
C ILE A 5 5.55 7.07 -3.39
N GLN A 6 5.75 5.76 -3.38
CA GLN A 6 5.06 4.83 -2.50
C GLN A 6 5.92 4.56 -1.27
N ILE A 7 5.35 4.80 -0.11
CA ILE A 7 5.91 4.49 1.21
C ILE A 7 4.97 3.45 1.84
N SER A 8 5.51 2.34 2.33
CA SER A 8 4.73 1.23 2.89
C SER A 8 5.33 0.74 4.19
N ASP A 9 4.48 0.12 5.01
CA ASP A 9 4.92 -0.68 6.16
C ASP A 9 5.88 0.10 7.07
N CYS A 10 5.39 1.26 7.55
CA CYS A 10 6.17 2.14 8.43
C CYS A 10 6.27 1.60 9.85
N HIS A 11 5.27 0.87 10.32
CA HIS A 11 5.18 0.28 11.66
C HIS A 11 5.61 1.24 12.77
N LEU A 12 5.07 2.47 12.72
CA LEU A 12 5.47 3.53 13.63
C LEU A 12 5.14 3.17 15.09
N SER A 13 6.16 3.17 15.93
CA SER A 13 6.05 2.79 17.34
C SER A 13 7.07 3.51 18.24
N ASP A 14 8.17 3.98 17.67
CA ASP A 14 9.29 4.56 18.39
C ASP A 14 10.06 5.60 17.56
N GLU A 15 11.02 6.27 18.18
CA GLU A 15 11.86 7.27 17.50
C GLU A 15 12.62 6.68 16.31
N SER A 16 13.06 5.43 16.38
CA SER A 16 13.78 4.76 15.30
C SER A 16 12.92 4.60 14.06
N SER A 17 11.65 4.19 14.21
CA SER A 17 10.69 4.05 13.11
C SER A 17 10.37 5.41 12.47
N PHE A 18 10.21 6.48 13.27
CA PHE A 18 10.07 7.84 12.74
C PHE A 18 11.33 8.34 12.03
N ASN A 19 12.53 7.95 12.47
CA ASN A 19 13.77 8.29 11.78
C ASN A 19 13.87 7.62 10.41
N ARG A 20 13.41 6.37 10.29
CA ARG A 20 13.32 5.67 9.00
C ARG A 20 12.26 6.32 8.09
N LEU A 21 11.08 6.62 8.59
CA LEU A 21 10.08 7.37 7.83
C LEU A 21 10.64 8.71 7.35
N ARG A 22 11.39 9.46 8.19
CA ARG A 22 12.01 10.71 7.78
C ARG A 22 12.96 10.55 6.59
N LYS A 23 13.75 9.46 6.52
CA LYS A 23 14.60 9.19 5.34
C LYS A 23 13.74 9.02 4.08
N ALA A 24 12.66 8.25 4.15
CA ALA A 24 11.73 8.05 3.04
C ALA A 24 11.08 9.37 2.59
N LEU A 25 10.63 10.20 3.54
CA LEU A 25 10.04 11.50 3.25
C LEU A 25 11.05 12.49 2.64
N ASN A 26 12.30 12.47 3.11
CA ASN A 26 13.37 13.28 2.51
C ASN A 26 13.64 12.86 1.05
N THR A 27 13.65 11.55 0.77
CA THR A 27 13.75 11.03 -0.60
C THR A 27 12.61 11.56 -1.46
N ALA A 28 11.37 11.48 -0.97
CA ALA A 28 10.21 11.98 -1.68
C ALA A 28 10.23 13.52 -1.85
N GLN A 29 10.71 14.26 -0.87
CA GLN A 29 10.78 15.72 -0.93
C GLN A 29 11.87 16.21 -1.89
N ASN A 30 13.01 15.51 -1.96
CA ASN A 30 14.12 15.80 -2.86
C ASN A 30 13.85 15.36 -4.31
N GLU A 31 12.89 14.48 -4.52
CA GLU A 31 12.48 14.10 -5.88
C GLU A 31 11.59 15.19 -6.47
N THR A 32 12.20 16.05 -7.32
CA THR A 32 11.56 17.24 -7.86
C THR A 32 10.37 16.96 -8.79
N THR A 33 10.30 15.76 -9.34
CA THR A 33 9.20 15.31 -10.19
C THR A 33 8.05 14.68 -9.39
N CYS A 34 8.25 14.39 -8.11
CA CYS A 34 7.23 13.82 -7.23
C CYS A 34 6.29 14.90 -6.72
N ASP A 35 5.00 14.75 -6.99
CA ASP A 35 3.94 15.60 -6.45
C ASP A 35 2.92 14.82 -5.61
N THR A 36 3.05 13.50 -5.55
CA THR A 36 2.09 12.61 -4.90
C THR A 36 2.80 11.53 -4.09
N LEU A 37 2.29 11.27 -2.88
CA LEU A 37 2.68 10.18 -2.01
C LEU A 37 1.54 9.17 -1.88
N LEU A 38 1.87 7.89 -1.94
CA LEU A 38 0.98 6.78 -1.57
C LEU A 38 1.51 6.13 -0.30
N LEU A 39 0.76 6.20 0.78
CA LEU A 39 1.01 5.49 2.02
C LEU A 39 0.19 4.19 1.98
N THR A 40 0.86 3.05 1.75
CA THR A 40 0.18 1.81 1.38
C THR A 40 0.02 0.82 2.53
N GLY A 41 -0.35 1.32 3.71
CA GLY A 41 -0.76 0.53 4.87
C GLY A 41 0.37 0.21 5.84
N ASP A 42 -0.03 -0.37 6.97
CA ASP A 42 0.81 -0.65 8.13
C ASP A 42 1.61 0.58 8.57
N LEU A 43 0.88 1.70 8.68
CA LEU A 43 1.47 2.98 9.07
C LEU A 43 1.86 2.97 10.54
N CYS A 44 0.97 2.44 11.39
CA CYS A 44 1.17 2.32 12.83
C CYS A 44 0.85 0.90 13.30
N CYS A 45 1.36 0.51 14.48
CA CYS A 45 1.06 -0.81 15.07
C CYS A 45 -0.03 -0.69 16.13
N ASN A 46 -1.25 -1.22 15.87
CA ASN A 46 -2.40 -1.16 16.78
C ASN A 46 -2.65 0.27 17.31
N PRO A 47 -2.88 1.25 16.43
CA PRO A 47 -2.86 2.66 16.76
C PRO A 47 -4.03 3.10 17.63
N ARG A 48 -3.78 4.13 18.42
CA ARG A 48 -4.78 5.03 19.00
C ARG A 48 -4.88 6.30 18.15
N ALA A 49 -5.90 7.12 18.41
CA ALA A 49 -6.06 8.42 17.73
C ALA A 49 -4.79 9.28 17.79
N SER A 50 -4.13 9.33 18.96
CA SER A 50 -2.88 10.08 19.16
C SER A 50 -1.73 9.65 18.25
N ASP A 51 -1.71 8.38 17.82
CA ASP A 51 -0.64 7.86 16.98
C ASP A 51 -0.81 8.36 15.55
N TYR A 52 -2.05 8.40 15.02
CA TYR A 52 -2.35 9.01 13.73
C TYR A 52 -2.18 10.53 13.74
N GLN A 53 -2.55 11.20 14.84
CA GLN A 53 -2.31 12.64 15.01
C GLN A 53 -0.80 12.97 15.00
N THR A 54 0.02 12.12 15.65
CA THR A 54 1.47 12.25 15.64
C THR A 54 2.03 12.05 14.23
N LEU A 55 1.55 11.02 13.50
CA LEU A 55 1.92 10.81 12.10
C LEU A 55 1.53 12.01 11.23
N LEU A 56 0.32 12.54 11.37
CA LEU A 56 -0.15 13.71 10.62
C LEU A 56 0.76 14.91 10.87
N ALA A 57 1.06 15.21 12.14
CA ALA A 57 1.95 16.30 12.51
C ALA A 57 3.37 16.11 11.93
N PHE A 58 3.85 14.86 11.94
CA PHE A 58 5.14 14.51 11.37
C PHE A 58 5.18 14.71 9.84
N LEU A 59 4.16 14.26 9.12
CA LEU A 59 4.05 14.44 7.68
C LEU A 59 3.98 15.92 7.30
N ASN A 60 3.13 16.69 7.97
CA ASN A 60 2.99 18.15 7.73
C ASN A 60 4.31 18.92 7.94
N LYS A 61 5.17 18.44 8.85
CA LYS A 61 6.50 19.02 9.09
C LYS A 61 7.50 18.73 7.97
N HIS A 62 7.41 17.51 7.37
CA HIS A 62 8.45 17.00 6.45
C HIS A 62 8.07 17.05 4.98
N ILE A 63 6.77 17.20 4.66
CA ILE A 63 6.27 17.20 3.29
C ILE A 63 5.54 18.50 2.99
N GLN A 64 5.92 19.12 1.87
CA GLN A 64 5.29 20.34 1.38
C GLN A 64 4.89 20.18 -0.09
N ASN A 65 3.74 20.73 -0.45
CA ASN A 65 3.26 20.80 -1.85
C ASN A 65 3.10 19.42 -2.52
N LYS A 66 2.68 18.40 -1.76
CA LYS A 66 2.40 17.07 -2.29
C LYS A 66 1.00 16.61 -1.88
N HIS A 67 0.34 15.88 -2.78
CA HIS A 67 -0.88 15.15 -2.46
C HIS A 67 -0.52 13.86 -1.72
N VAL A 68 -1.17 13.58 -0.62
CA VAL A 68 -0.92 12.37 0.17
C VAL A 68 -2.18 11.53 0.22
N TYR A 69 -2.09 10.29 -0.26
CA TYR A 69 -3.16 9.30 -0.16
C TYR A 69 -2.73 8.18 0.76
N ALA A 70 -3.65 7.68 1.59
CA ALA A 70 -3.37 6.59 2.52
C ALA A 70 -4.44 5.50 2.46
N ILE A 71 -4.01 4.26 2.65
CA ILE A 71 -4.86 3.10 2.91
C ILE A 71 -4.41 2.44 4.22
N ALA A 72 -5.29 1.66 4.83
CA ALA A 72 -4.95 0.86 6.00
C ALA A 72 -4.30 -0.47 5.61
N GLY A 73 -3.37 -0.96 6.45
CA GLY A 73 -2.91 -2.34 6.47
C GLY A 73 -3.54 -3.14 7.61
N ASN A 74 -3.04 -4.35 7.86
CA ASN A 74 -3.57 -5.22 8.93
C ASN A 74 -3.18 -4.77 10.35
N HIS A 75 -2.16 -3.93 10.48
CA HIS A 75 -1.77 -3.32 11.75
C HIS A 75 -2.50 -2.01 12.06
N ASP A 76 -3.15 -1.40 11.06
CA ASP A 76 -3.89 -0.15 11.21
C ASP A 76 -5.34 -0.38 11.66
N ASP A 77 -5.99 0.67 12.13
CA ASP A 77 -7.44 0.75 12.30
C ASP A 77 -8.02 1.67 11.22
N PHE A 78 -8.68 1.08 10.22
CA PHE A 78 -9.22 1.82 9.06
C PHE A 78 -10.26 2.88 9.47
N ILE A 79 -11.13 2.55 10.43
CA ILE A 79 -12.19 3.48 10.87
C ILE A 79 -11.56 4.68 11.56
N LEU A 80 -10.67 4.43 12.50
CA LEU A 80 -9.94 5.45 13.23
C LEU A 80 -9.06 6.30 12.30
N MET A 81 -8.31 5.66 11.38
CA MET A 81 -7.52 6.37 10.36
C MET A 81 -8.37 7.34 9.56
N LYS A 82 -9.54 6.90 9.11
CA LYS A 82 -10.47 7.71 8.33
C LYS A 82 -11.05 8.88 9.13
N GLU A 83 -11.27 8.69 10.42
CA GLU A 83 -11.74 9.75 11.32
C GLU A 83 -10.66 10.80 11.55
N GLU A 84 -9.44 10.38 11.89
CA GLU A 84 -8.34 11.28 12.22
C GLU A 84 -7.81 12.06 11.00
N PHE A 85 -7.92 11.49 9.80
CA PHE A 85 -7.46 12.16 8.57
C PHE A 85 -8.57 12.89 7.81
N ARG A 86 -9.82 12.92 8.31
CA ARG A 86 -10.99 13.47 7.58
C ARG A 86 -10.80 14.90 7.08
N ASP A 87 -10.28 15.78 7.94
CA ASP A 87 -10.09 17.21 7.65
C ASP A 87 -8.60 17.57 7.55
N SER A 88 -7.78 16.61 7.08
CA SER A 88 -6.34 16.75 7.01
C SER A 88 -5.82 16.83 5.57
N SER A 89 -4.50 16.96 5.44
CA SER A 89 -3.79 16.88 4.15
C SER A 89 -3.64 15.45 3.62
N ILE A 90 -4.08 14.43 4.37
CA ILE A 90 -3.99 13.02 3.98
C ILE A 90 -5.37 12.55 3.53
N HIS A 91 -5.45 12.04 2.30
CA HIS A 91 -6.70 11.59 1.70
C HIS A 91 -6.88 10.09 1.87
N VAL A 92 -7.87 9.68 2.69
CA VAL A 92 -8.32 8.29 2.79
C VAL A 92 -9.60 8.15 1.97
N VAL A 93 -9.44 7.79 0.70
CA VAL A 93 -10.52 7.79 -0.30
C VAL A 93 -10.62 6.45 -1.02
N GLU A 94 -11.75 6.17 -1.64
CA GLU A 94 -11.96 4.95 -2.42
C GLU A 94 -11.47 5.07 -3.88
N LYS A 95 -11.32 6.31 -4.38
CA LYS A 95 -10.83 6.60 -5.73
C LYS A 95 -10.26 8.00 -5.82
N ALA A 96 -9.28 8.17 -6.70
CA ALA A 96 -8.75 9.48 -7.09
C ALA A 96 -8.35 9.47 -8.56
N GLU A 97 -8.09 10.64 -9.10
CA GLU A 97 -7.37 10.80 -10.36
C GLU A 97 -5.96 11.29 -10.04
N ILE A 98 -4.96 10.54 -10.47
CA ILE A 98 -3.54 10.86 -10.28
C ILE A 98 -2.86 10.84 -11.64
N HIS A 99 -2.28 11.94 -12.06
CA HIS A 99 -1.61 12.12 -13.36
C HIS A 99 -2.45 11.66 -14.57
N GLY A 100 -3.77 11.96 -14.54
CA GLY A 100 -4.69 11.56 -15.60
C GLY A 100 -5.12 10.09 -15.58
N ARG A 101 -4.65 9.31 -14.60
CA ARG A 101 -5.04 7.90 -14.42
C ARG A 101 -5.98 7.75 -13.24
N GLN A 102 -6.99 6.94 -13.41
CA GLN A 102 -7.88 6.58 -12.33
C GLN A 102 -7.19 5.59 -11.39
N VAL A 103 -7.16 5.92 -10.11
CA VAL A 103 -6.62 5.07 -9.04
C VAL A 103 -7.76 4.65 -8.12
N LEU A 104 -7.92 3.34 -7.91
CA LEU A 104 -8.90 2.75 -7.00
C LEU A 104 -8.19 2.24 -5.75
N PHE A 105 -8.62 2.69 -4.59
CA PHE A 105 -8.07 2.30 -3.29
C PHE A 105 -8.96 1.23 -2.67
N LEU A 106 -8.38 0.06 -2.40
CA LEU A 106 -9.10 -1.10 -1.92
C LEU A 106 -8.67 -1.43 -0.49
N ASP A 107 -9.60 -1.28 0.44
CA ASP A 107 -9.35 -1.65 1.84
C ASP A 107 -9.35 -3.17 1.99
N SER A 108 -8.22 -3.69 2.46
CA SER A 108 -7.99 -5.11 2.72
C SER A 108 -7.71 -5.41 4.20
N SER A 109 -7.94 -4.43 5.09
CA SER A 109 -7.64 -4.52 6.52
C SER A 109 -8.64 -5.37 7.32
N ALA A 110 -9.76 -5.79 6.71
CA ALA A 110 -10.72 -6.65 7.40
C ALA A 110 -10.09 -8.01 7.74
N LYS A 111 -10.44 -8.53 8.91
CA LYS A 111 -9.97 -9.86 9.33
C LYS A 111 -10.56 -10.96 8.44
N PRO A 112 -9.81 -12.05 8.19
CA PRO A 112 -10.35 -13.25 7.55
C PRO A 112 -11.59 -13.78 8.27
N LEU A 113 -12.45 -14.47 7.53
CA LEU A 113 -13.61 -15.17 8.10
C LEU A 113 -13.23 -16.52 8.68
N ASP A 114 -12.23 -17.16 8.10
CA ASP A 114 -11.67 -18.40 8.62
C ASP A 114 -10.73 -18.08 9.79
N GLU A 115 -11.11 -18.54 10.99
CA GLU A 115 -10.34 -18.37 12.21
C GLU A 115 -8.96 -19.08 12.18
N HIS A 116 -8.76 -19.99 11.24
CA HIS A 116 -7.49 -20.71 11.04
C HIS A 116 -6.50 -19.94 10.13
N HIS A 117 -6.91 -18.84 9.50
CA HIS A 117 -5.98 -18.01 8.77
C HIS A 117 -4.90 -17.44 9.69
N PRO A 118 -3.62 -17.49 9.26
CA PRO A 118 -2.51 -16.97 10.06
C PRO A 118 -2.70 -15.47 10.39
N LEU A 119 -2.11 -15.06 11.53
CA LEU A 119 -2.02 -13.64 11.88
C LEU A 119 -1.29 -12.86 10.78
N GLY A 120 -1.79 -11.69 10.46
CA GLY A 120 -1.29 -10.86 9.37
C GLY A 120 -2.08 -11.00 8.07
N SER A 121 -2.89 -12.06 7.91
CA SER A 121 -3.78 -12.18 6.76
C SER A 121 -4.87 -11.12 6.76
N GLY A 122 -5.23 -10.66 5.56
CA GLY A 122 -6.28 -9.68 5.35
C GLY A 122 -7.44 -10.22 4.51
N ARG A 123 -8.44 -9.39 4.37
CA ARG A 123 -9.61 -9.65 3.54
C ARG A 123 -10.21 -8.34 3.03
N VAL A 124 -10.68 -8.32 1.82
CA VAL A 124 -11.62 -7.29 1.37
C VAL A 124 -13.03 -7.75 1.74
N ASP A 125 -13.74 -7.00 2.58
CA ASP A 125 -15.07 -7.38 3.04
C ASP A 125 -16.09 -7.40 1.88
N ASN A 126 -17.25 -8.01 2.10
CA ASN A 126 -18.27 -8.17 1.07
C ASN A 126 -18.81 -6.81 0.55
N ARG A 127 -18.87 -5.78 1.41
CA ARG A 127 -19.29 -4.43 1.03
C ARG A 127 -18.22 -3.76 0.18
N GLY A 128 -16.95 -3.91 0.56
CA GLY A 128 -15.79 -3.46 -0.20
C GLY A 128 -15.74 -4.09 -1.60
N VAL A 129 -15.89 -5.41 -1.69
CA VAL A 129 -15.96 -6.13 -2.97
C VAL A 129 -17.13 -5.62 -3.83
N ALA A 130 -18.32 -5.41 -3.24
CA ALA A 130 -19.48 -4.91 -3.98
C ALA A 130 -19.28 -3.47 -4.50
N ARG A 131 -18.67 -2.58 -3.70
CA ARG A 131 -18.28 -1.22 -4.12
C ARG A 131 -17.25 -1.26 -5.23
N PHE A 132 -16.19 -2.04 -5.05
CA PHE A 132 -15.11 -2.19 -6.00
C PHE A 132 -15.61 -2.71 -7.36
N LYS A 133 -16.51 -3.71 -7.37
CA LYS A 133 -17.18 -4.17 -8.60
C LYS A 133 -17.93 -3.05 -9.33
N ARG A 134 -18.59 -2.14 -8.59
CA ARG A 134 -19.25 -0.99 -9.21
C ARG A 134 -18.25 -0.01 -9.80
N GLN A 135 -17.18 0.29 -9.11
CA GLN A 135 -16.13 1.20 -9.59
C GLN A 135 -15.48 0.67 -10.86
N LEU A 136 -15.13 -0.63 -10.90
CA LEU A 136 -14.51 -1.27 -12.07
C LEU A 136 -15.39 -1.24 -13.33
N ARG A 137 -16.72 -1.23 -13.19
CA ARG A 137 -17.63 -1.12 -14.38
C ARG A 137 -17.52 0.22 -15.10
N HIS A 138 -17.10 1.25 -14.40
CA HIS A 138 -17.03 2.63 -14.91
C HIS A 138 -15.59 3.12 -15.07
N ALA A 139 -14.63 2.28 -14.74
CA ALA A 139 -13.23 2.61 -14.83
C ALA A 139 -12.63 2.20 -16.18
N THR A 140 -11.75 3.03 -16.70
CA THR A 140 -10.96 2.72 -17.90
C THR A 140 -9.51 2.56 -17.49
N ASN A 141 -8.98 1.34 -17.60
CA ASN A 141 -7.60 0.98 -17.24
C ASN A 141 -7.15 1.57 -15.89
N PRO A 142 -7.87 1.30 -14.78
CA PRO A 142 -7.52 1.85 -13.48
C PRO A 142 -6.28 1.17 -12.91
N ILE A 143 -5.55 1.91 -12.08
CA ILE A 143 -4.53 1.37 -11.18
C ILE A 143 -5.24 1.01 -9.87
N VAL A 144 -4.93 -0.15 -9.29
CA VAL A 144 -5.49 -0.56 -7.98
C VAL A 144 -4.40 -0.47 -6.92
N VAL A 145 -4.70 0.20 -5.82
CA VAL A 145 -3.86 0.30 -4.64
C VAL A 145 -4.51 -0.48 -3.51
N VAL A 146 -3.79 -1.42 -2.93
CA VAL A 146 -4.25 -2.30 -1.86
C VAL A 146 -3.07 -2.62 -0.94
N HIS A 147 -3.29 -2.88 0.36
CA HIS A 147 -2.16 -3.21 1.22
C HIS A 147 -1.66 -4.64 0.98
N HIS A 148 -2.54 -5.64 1.15
CA HIS A 148 -2.15 -7.04 0.97
C HIS A 148 -2.01 -7.41 -0.50
N PRO A 149 -1.00 -8.22 -0.87
CA PRO A 149 -0.87 -8.75 -2.22
C PRO A 149 -2.11 -9.55 -2.65
N ILE A 150 -2.63 -9.26 -3.85
CA ILE A 150 -3.72 -10.02 -4.50
C ILE A 150 -3.16 -11.24 -5.22
N ILE A 151 -1.92 -11.16 -5.70
CA ILE A 151 -1.19 -12.32 -6.23
C ILE A 151 -0.24 -12.75 -5.13
N PRO A 152 -0.44 -13.91 -4.49
CA PRO A 152 0.47 -14.39 -3.47
C PRO A 152 1.91 -14.47 -3.99
N VAL A 153 2.85 -13.89 -3.24
CA VAL A 153 4.25 -13.69 -3.64
C VAL A 153 5.17 -13.82 -2.43
N GLY A 154 6.44 -14.12 -2.69
CA GLY A 154 7.45 -14.29 -1.64
C GLY A 154 7.60 -15.72 -1.16
N SER A 155 8.12 -15.92 0.06
CA SER A 155 8.24 -17.21 0.73
C SER A 155 6.87 -17.84 1.03
N ASP A 156 6.83 -19.12 1.39
CA ASP A 156 5.56 -19.81 1.62
C ASP A 156 4.81 -19.27 2.84
N TRP A 157 5.53 -18.86 3.90
CA TRP A 157 4.90 -18.20 5.04
C TRP A 157 4.29 -16.84 4.66
N MET A 158 4.93 -16.08 3.74
CA MET A 158 4.40 -14.82 3.25
C MET A 158 3.13 -15.03 2.42
N LYS A 159 3.12 -16.03 1.53
CA LYS A 159 1.93 -16.39 0.75
C LYS A 159 0.75 -16.78 1.65
N ALA A 160 1.03 -17.41 2.79
CA ALA A 160 0.00 -17.82 3.73
C ALA A 160 -0.69 -16.66 4.45
N ILE A 161 -0.03 -15.49 4.56
CA ILE A 161 -0.59 -14.28 5.20
C ILE A 161 -1.05 -13.21 4.22
N CYS A 162 -1.22 -13.54 2.94
CA CYS A 162 -1.83 -12.66 1.93
C CYS A 162 -3.35 -12.53 2.14
N LEU A 163 -4.11 -12.24 1.10
CA LEU A 163 -5.55 -12.09 1.18
C LEU A 163 -6.29 -13.42 1.20
N GLU A 164 -7.22 -13.61 2.15
CA GLU A 164 -8.12 -14.76 2.18
C GLU A 164 -8.93 -14.93 0.87
N ASN A 165 -9.33 -13.82 0.26
CA ASN A 165 -10.14 -13.83 -0.96
C ASN A 165 -9.38 -13.40 -2.22
N ASP A 166 -8.09 -13.66 -2.27
CA ASP A 166 -7.16 -13.32 -3.34
C ASP A 166 -7.59 -13.83 -4.73
N ALA A 167 -7.92 -15.11 -4.84
CA ALA A 167 -8.30 -15.73 -6.10
C ALA A 167 -9.54 -15.08 -6.74
N SER A 168 -10.54 -14.73 -5.93
CA SER A 168 -11.76 -14.07 -6.40
C SER A 168 -11.50 -12.61 -6.82
N LEU A 169 -10.61 -11.91 -6.13
CA LEU A 169 -10.18 -10.56 -6.49
C LEU A 169 -9.35 -10.57 -7.76
N LEU A 170 -8.38 -11.48 -7.89
CA LEU A 170 -7.58 -11.62 -9.11
C LEU A 170 -8.45 -11.89 -10.33
N ALA A 171 -9.42 -12.83 -10.22
CA ALA A 171 -10.38 -13.10 -11.29
C ALA A 171 -11.22 -11.86 -11.66
N LEU A 172 -11.58 -11.04 -10.65
CA LEU A 172 -12.31 -9.79 -10.88
C LEU A 172 -11.45 -8.76 -11.61
N LEU A 173 -10.18 -8.60 -11.22
CA LEU A 173 -9.23 -7.69 -11.88
C LEU A 173 -9.00 -8.11 -13.35
N ALA A 174 -8.72 -9.39 -13.59
CA ALA A 174 -8.51 -9.93 -14.93
C ALA A 174 -9.76 -9.73 -15.82
N LYS A 175 -10.97 -10.00 -15.30
CA LYS A 175 -12.23 -9.77 -16.00
C LYS A 175 -12.40 -8.32 -16.45
N HIS A 176 -11.98 -7.36 -15.64
CA HIS A 176 -12.08 -5.93 -15.93
C HIS A 176 -10.81 -5.36 -16.56
N ARG A 177 -9.85 -6.21 -16.95
CA ARG A 177 -8.61 -5.83 -17.63
C ARG A 177 -7.78 -4.81 -16.85
N VAL A 178 -7.84 -4.87 -15.52
CA VAL A 178 -6.91 -4.12 -14.67
C VAL A 178 -5.50 -4.64 -14.93
N GLN A 179 -4.59 -3.75 -15.24
CA GLN A 179 -3.23 -4.14 -15.62
C GLN A 179 -2.23 -4.01 -14.48
N ASP A 180 -2.43 -3.03 -13.60
CA ASP A 180 -1.45 -2.69 -12.57
C ASP A 180 -2.08 -2.64 -11.18
N VAL A 181 -1.42 -3.31 -10.22
CA VAL A 181 -1.73 -3.30 -8.79
C VAL A 181 -0.49 -2.84 -8.02
N ILE A 182 -0.68 -1.95 -7.08
CA ILE A 182 0.34 -1.45 -6.15
C ILE A 182 -0.01 -1.99 -4.76
N CYS A 183 0.94 -2.66 -4.09
CA CYS A 183 0.73 -3.20 -2.74
C CYS A 183 1.95 -3.04 -1.84
N GLY A 184 1.79 -3.36 -0.55
CA GLY A 184 2.81 -3.44 0.48
C GLY A 184 2.87 -4.83 1.12
N HIS A 185 2.90 -4.87 2.46
CA HIS A 185 2.77 -6.05 3.31
C HIS A 185 3.95 -7.04 3.30
N GLY A 186 4.55 -7.28 2.15
CA GLY A 186 5.62 -8.28 2.02
C GLY A 186 7.02 -7.75 2.33
N HIS A 187 7.17 -6.48 2.67
CA HIS A 187 8.43 -5.84 3.09
C HIS A 187 9.62 -6.06 2.13
N ASP A 188 9.37 -6.33 0.87
CA ASP A 188 10.40 -6.40 -0.18
C ASP A 188 9.86 -5.88 -1.52
N ALA A 189 10.76 -5.50 -2.41
CA ALA A 189 10.42 -5.03 -3.75
C ALA A 189 10.27 -6.23 -4.69
N LEU A 190 9.04 -6.67 -4.92
CA LEU A 190 8.73 -7.78 -5.80
C LEU A 190 7.69 -7.40 -6.86
N THR A 191 7.92 -7.83 -8.08
CA THR A 191 6.95 -7.68 -9.18
C THR A 191 6.57 -9.05 -9.72
N VAL A 192 5.26 -9.30 -9.83
CA VAL A 192 4.73 -10.57 -10.33
C VAL A 192 3.57 -10.31 -11.28
N THR A 193 3.45 -11.13 -12.33
CA THR A 193 2.35 -11.04 -13.29
C THR A 193 1.58 -12.35 -13.33
N LYS A 194 0.25 -12.28 -13.22
CA LYS A 194 -0.66 -13.42 -13.33
C LYS A 194 -1.97 -12.98 -13.98
N GLN A 195 -2.48 -13.76 -14.93
CA GLN A 195 -3.75 -13.48 -15.64
C GLN A 195 -3.82 -12.08 -16.27
N GLY A 196 -2.69 -11.52 -16.75
CA GLY A 196 -2.60 -10.18 -17.32
C GLY A 196 -2.54 -9.03 -16.32
N VAL A 197 -2.60 -9.32 -15.02
CA VAL A 197 -2.45 -8.36 -13.93
C VAL A 197 -0.99 -8.38 -13.46
N THR A 198 -0.34 -7.22 -13.41
CA THR A 198 1.01 -7.04 -12.83
C THR A 198 0.88 -6.38 -11.48
N GLN A 199 1.39 -7.01 -10.45
CA GLN A 199 1.42 -6.52 -9.08
C GLN A 199 2.83 -6.06 -8.74
N HIS A 200 2.94 -4.84 -8.21
CA HIS A 200 4.18 -4.21 -7.75
C HIS A 200 4.09 -4.05 -6.23
N MET A 201 4.90 -4.82 -5.52
CA MET A 201 5.01 -4.74 -4.06
C MET A 201 6.13 -3.80 -3.66
N ALA A 202 5.88 -2.96 -2.67
CA ALA A 202 6.88 -2.05 -2.15
C ALA A 202 7.74 -2.71 -1.06
N PRO A 203 9.00 -2.29 -0.94
CA PRO A 203 9.76 -2.53 0.28
C PRO A 203 9.14 -1.75 1.43
N ALA A 204 9.36 -2.22 2.64
CA ALA A 204 8.97 -1.51 3.85
C ALA A 204 9.95 -0.39 4.20
N THR A 205 9.48 0.59 4.97
CA THR A 205 10.35 1.57 5.62
C THR A 205 10.77 1.15 7.03
N ALA A 206 10.11 0.15 7.62
CA ALA A 206 10.43 -0.34 8.97
C ALA A 206 11.59 -1.35 8.99
N TYR A 207 11.46 -2.42 8.24
CA TYR A 207 12.43 -3.51 8.11
C TYR A 207 12.06 -4.38 6.91
N GLY A 208 13.01 -5.05 6.30
CA GLY A 208 12.76 -5.96 5.17
C GLY A 208 12.52 -7.40 5.60
N PHE A 209 11.99 -8.21 4.67
CA PHE A 209 12.02 -9.67 4.73
C PHE A 209 12.90 -10.22 3.61
N ASP A 210 13.62 -11.31 3.87
CA ASP A 210 14.30 -12.09 2.83
C ASP A 210 13.42 -13.30 2.47
N HIS A 211 12.79 -13.23 1.31
CA HIS A 211 11.86 -14.26 0.83
C HIS A 211 12.56 -15.51 0.26
N ASN A 212 13.88 -15.56 0.30
CA ASN A 212 14.65 -16.79 0.03
C ASN A 212 14.81 -17.67 1.27
N ILE A 213 14.38 -17.16 2.43
CA ILE A 213 14.39 -17.88 3.73
C ILE A 213 12.97 -18.34 4.03
N ASP A 214 12.79 -19.64 4.29
CA ASP A 214 11.46 -20.23 4.53
C ASP A 214 10.85 -19.84 5.87
N GLU A 215 11.69 -19.52 6.88
CA GLU A 215 11.26 -19.06 8.18
C GLU A 215 11.06 -17.53 8.20
N TYR A 216 10.22 -17.06 9.11
CA TYR A 216 10.08 -15.64 9.39
C TYR A 216 11.43 -15.00 9.77
N ASN A 217 11.79 -13.95 9.07
CA ASN A 217 13.07 -13.26 9.28
C ASN A 217 12.89 -11.74 9.18
N ARG A 218 13.87 -10.98 9.62
CA ARG A 218 13.94 -9.52 9.42
C ARG A 218 15.33 -9.12 8.96
N SER A 219 15.38 -8.14 8.07
CA SER A 219 16.61 -7.53 7.57
C SER A 219 16.58 -6.01 7.71
N GLU A 220 17.74 -5.39 7.63
CA GLU A 220 17.90 -3.92 7.64
C GLU A 220 17.55 -3.28 6.28
N LYS A 221 17.17 -4.07 5.27
CA LYS A 221 16.86 -3.61 3.92
C LYS A 221 15.54 -2.86 3.90
N ILE A 222 15.60 -1.53 3.75
CA ILE A 222 14.43 -0.66 3.71
C ILE A 222 14.44 0.19 2.45
N GLY A 223 13.27 0.64 1.99
CA GLY A 223 13.19 1.42 0.75
C GLY A 223 11.81 2.01 0.48
N VAL A 224 11.69 2.62 -0.69
CA VAL A 224 10.46 3.17 -1.24
C VAL A 224 10.38 2.84 -2.72
N ASN A 225 9.18 2.82 -3.31
CA ASN A 225 9.04 2.74 -4.75
C ASN A 225 8.81 4.13 -5.35
N LYS A 226 9.50 4.42 -6.43
CA LYS A 226 9.23 5.54 -7.34
C LYS A 226 8.43 5.01 -8.52
N ILE A 227 7.24 5.57 -8.73
CA ILE A 227 6.28 5.09 -9.71
C ILE A 227 6.10 6.16 -10.78
N PHE A 228 6.26 5.76 -12.03
CA PHE A 228 6.02 6.56 -13.21
C PHE A 228 4.68 6.14 -13.81
N PHE A 229 3.75 7.08 -13.95
CA PHE A 229 2.47 6.83 -14.58
C PHE A 229 2.62 7.10 -16.08
N GLU A 230 2.71 6.03 -16.85
CA GLU A 230 2.70 6.06 -18.31
C GLU A 230 1.26 5.88 -18.84
N ASP A 231 1.03 6.08 -20.13
CA ASP A 231 -0.33 6.10 -20.69
C ASP A 231 -1.11 4.81 -20.43
N GLU A 232 -0.48 3.64 -20.60
CA GLU A 232 -1.16 2.35 -20.47
C GLU A 232 -0.76 1.58 -19.20
N ARG A 233 0.49 1.72 -18.74
CA ARG A 233 1.06 0.96 -17.64
C ARG A 233 1.76 1.88 -16.66
N ILE A 234 2.15 1.33 -15.52
CA ILE A 234 3.10 2.00 -14.63
C ILE A 234 4.48 1.35 -14.76
N LYS A 235 5.52 2.17 -14.56
CA LYS A 235 6.89 1.70 -14.35
C LYS A 235 7.23 1.96 -12.89
N VAL A 236 7.83 0.97 -12.22
CA VAL A 236 8.22 1.07 -10.82
C VAL A 236 9.73 0.89 -10.70
N GLU A 237 10.36 1.80 -9.99
CA GLU A 237 11.78 1.75 -9.62
C GLU A 237 11.89 1.79 -8.09
N THR A 238 12.65 0.87 -7.51
CA THR A 238 12.88 0.85 -6.07
C THR A 238 14.09 1.69 -5.69
N ILE A 239 13.94 2.54 -4.69
CA ILE A 239 15.00 3.34 -4.08
C ILE A 239 15.26 2.76 -2.69
N TRP A 240 16.43 2.16 -2.49
CA TRP A 240 16.87 1.66 -1.19
C TRP A 240 17.42 2.81 -0.32
N LEU A 241 17.15 2.78 1.01
CA LEU A 241 17.41 3.89 1.95
C LEU A 241 18.56 3.61 2.94
#